data_882334d27db0acaffad98f268a89b7e8
#
_entry.id   882334d27db0acaffad98f268a89b7e8
#
_cell.length_a   1.000
_cell.length_b   1.000
_cell.length_c   1.000
_cell.angle_alpha   90.00
_cell.angle_beta   90.00
_cell.angle_gamma   90.00
#
_symmetry.space_group_name_H-M   'P 1'
#
loop_
_entity.id
_entity.type
_entity.pdbx_description
1 polymer ?
#
loop_
_entity_poly.entity_id
_entity_poly.type
_entity_poly.pdbx_seq_one_letter_code
_entity_poly.pdbx_strand_id
1 'polypeptide(L)'
;LLIIEVLNGIPVTLVNQSIGNSRSQHEPNLQWAVHACAVKNDELAKEFIYKKMYGYVTVVVSRYIKSTHDAEELVNETFIKAFKAIHKFSYSEKNEEKMENFFYGWLGRIAANLSIDHLRSKRQFHAGDDTVEDQLLMVPVSPSTELEVADIMSLLDKLPSIQRAIFNLYELEGYSHEEIAKKLNIPESTSRTYLTRGKQKLRKLYKQLMFDEKKK
;
A
#
# COMPACT_ATOMS: atom_id res chain seq x y z
N LEU A 1 3.81 -15.49 -9.63
CA LEU A 1 3.41 -14.63 -10.74
C LEU A 1 1.97 -14.16 -10.57
N LEU A 2 0.98 -15.05 -10.45
CA LEU A 2 -0.44 -14.73 -10.33
C LEU A 2 -0.79 -13.78 -9.16
N ILE A 3 -0.19 -13.96 -7.99
CA ILE A 3 -0.40 -13.06 -6.82
C ILE A 3 0.11 -11.66 -7.13
N ILE A 4 1.23 -11.53 -7.84
CA ILE A 4 1.80 -10.25 -8.24
C ILE A 4 0.96 -9.61 -9.35
N GLU A 5 0.47 -10.39 -10.30
CA GLU A 5 -0.46 -9.92 -11.34
C GLU A 5 -1.78 -9.47 -10.75
N VAL A 6 -2.34 -10.18 -9.76
CA VAL A 6 -3.55 -9.77 -9.05
C VAL A 6 -3.29 -8.53 -8.18
N LEU A 7 -2.14 -8.43 -7.51
CA LEU A 7 -1.77 -7.25 -6.70
C LEU A 7 -1.43 -6.03 -7.58
N ASN A 8 -0.84 -6.24 -8.76
CA ASN A 8 -0.58 -5.18 -9.74
C ASN A 8 -1.78 -4.89 -10.63
N GLY A 9 -2.70 -5.86 -10.79
CA GLY A 9 -3.92 -5.74 -11.56
C GLY A 9 -5.14 -5.31 -10.74
N ILE A 10 -4.98 -4.96 -9.45
CA ILE A 10 -6.01 -4.24 -8.71
C ILE A 10 -6.09 -2.86 -9.36
N PRO A 11 -7.04 -2.63 -10.29
CA PRO A 11 -7.20 -1.31 -10.84
C PRO A 11 -7.58 -0.42 -9.67
N VAL A 12 -6.86 0.67 -9.52
CA VAL A 12 -7.15 1.75 -8.59
C VAL A 12 -8.62 2.23 -8.71
N THR A 13 -9.29 1.87 -9.80
CA THR A 13 -10.70 2.10 -10.11
C THR A 13 -11.71 1.29 -9.29
N LEU A 14 -11.34 0.16 -8.66
CA LEU A 14 -12.31 -0.66 -7.91
C LEU A 14 -12.77 -0.06 -6.57
N VAL A 15 -12.11 0.98 -6.08
CA VAL A 15 -12.54 1.70 -4.87
C VAL A 15 -13.63 2.74 -5.17
N ASN A 16 -13.91 3.06 -6.45
CA ASN A 16 -14.76 4.18 -6.86
C ASN A 16 -16.11 3.81 -7.50
N GLN A 17 -16.57 2.55 -7.48
CA GLN A 17 -17.88 2.20 -8.06
C GLN A 17 -19.05 2.34 -7.10
N SER A 18 -19.23 3.48 -6.48
CA SER A 18 -20.49 3.79 -5.79
C SER A 18 -20.74 5.28 -5.68
N ILE A 19 -20.73 6.02 -6.78
CA ILE A 19 -21.45 7.31 -6.85
C ILE A 19 -21.87 7.53 -8.31
N GLY A 20 -23.19 7.59 -8.50
CA GLY A 20 -23.84 7.63 -9.81
C GLY A 20 -23.66 8.95 -10.58
N ASN A 21 -23.83 8.82 -11.86
CA ASN A 21 -23.92 9.85 -12.90
C ASN A 21 -24.73 11.10 -12.51
N SER A 22 -24.09 12.26 -12.68
CA SER A 22 -24.80 13.45 -13.21
C SER A 22 -23.78 14.44 -13.81
N ARG A 23 -24.00 14.82 -15.06
CA ARG A 23 -23.21 15.81 -15.82
C ARG A 23 -23.40 17.20 -15.25
N SER A 24 -22.28 17.92 -14.95
CA SER A 24 -22.08 19.32 -15.36
C SER A 24 -20.69 19.82 -14.97
N GLN A 25 -20.12 20.59 -15.85
CA GLN A 25 -18.96 21.47 -15.84
C GLN A 25 -18.16 21.57 -14.52
N HIS A 26 -16.88 21.12 -14.57
CA HIS A 26 -15.85 21.27 -13.53
C HIS A 26 -16.11 20.48 -12.22
N GLU A 27 -16.35 19.18 -12.33
CA GLU A 27 -16.11 18.36 -11.14
C GLU A 27 -14.63 18.37 -10.79
N PRO A 28 -14.28 18.62 -9.51
CA PRO A 28 -12.90 18.65 -9.09
C PRO A 28 -12.27 17.27 -9.32
N ASN A 29 -11.25 17.20 -10.17
CA ASN A 29 -10.46 16.02 -10.42
C ASN A 29 -9.16 16.05 -9.61
N LEU A 30 -8.45 14.92 -9.54
CA LEU A 30 -7.22 14.81 -8.75
C LEU A 30 -6.12 15.74 -9.26
N GLN A 31 -6.04 15.95 -10.57
CA GLN A 31 -5.04 16.84 -11.19
C GLN A 31 -5.25 18.30 -10.73
N TRP A 32 -6.51 18.78 -10.77
CA TRP A 32 -6.83 20.10 -10.23
C TRP A 32 -6.48 20.20 -8.75
N ALA A 33 -6.87 19.20 -7.94
CA ALA A 33 -6.66 19.24 -6.51
C ALA A 33 -5.17 19.25 -6.14
N VAL A 34 -4.36 18.41 -6.80
CA VAL A 34 -2.89 18.39 -6.60
C VAL A 34 -2.27 19.74 -6.97
N HIS A 35 -2.67 20.32 -8.10
CA HIS A 35 -2.18 21.64 -8.51
C HIS A 35 -2.60 22.74 -7.52
N ALA A 36 -3.87 22.78 -7.12
CA ALA A 36 -4.38 23.80 -6.19
C ALA A 36 -3.71 23.68 -4.81
N CYS A 37 -3.46 22.48 -4.33
CA CYS A 37 -2.68 22.23 -3.10
C CYS A 37 -1.23 22.70 -3.25
N ALA A 38 -0.57 22.36 -4.35
CA ALA A 38 0.85 22.67 -4.55
C ALA A 38 1.12 24.18 -4.68
N VAL A 39 0.22 24.93 -5.34
CA VAL A 39 0.42 26.35 -5.64
C VAL A 39 -0.22 27.27 -4.61
N LYS A 40 -1.44 26.95 -4.15
CA LYS A 40 -2.26 27.84 -3.31
C LYS A 40 -2.45 27.32 -1.89
N ASN A 41 -1.96 26.11 -1.57
CA ASN A 41 -2.24 25.44 -0.29
C ASN A 41 -3.74 25.35 0.03
N ASP A 42 -4.55 25.12 -1.01
CA ASP A 42 -6.02 25.19 -0.98
C ASP A 42 -6.63 24.12 -0.08
N GLU A 43 -7.45 24.51 0.89
CA GLU A 43 -8.03 23.60 1.88
C GLU A 43 -9.11 22.69 1.28
N LEU A 44 -9.91 23.17 0.31
CA LEU A 44 -10.93 22.35 -0.36
C LEU A 44 -10.25 21.26 -1.22
N ALA A 45 -9.13 21.61 -1.86
CA ALA A 45 -8.34 20.68 -2.61
C ALA A 45 -7.69 19.60 -1.70
N LYS A 46 -7.22 19.98 -0.51
CA LYS A 46 -6.74 19.02 0.50
C LYS A 46 -7.85 18.08 0.97
N GLU A 47 -9.02 18.62 1.27
CA GLU A 47 -10.18 17.81 1.65
C GLU A 47 -10.57 16.81 0.56
N PHE A 48 -10.57 17.25 -0.70
CA PHE A 48 -10.83 16.37 -1.85
C PHE A 48 -9.80 15.23 -1.94
N ILE A 49 -8.50 15.55 -1.87
CA ILE A 49 -7.41 14.55 -1.90
C ILE A 49 -7.56 13.59 -0.72
N TYR A 50 -7.79 14.09 0.49
CA TYR A 50 -7.95 13.27 1.67
C TYR A 50 -9.10 12.27 1.49
N LYS A 51 -10.30 12.74 1.12
CA LYS A 51 -11.47 11.87 0.90
C LYS A 51 -11.24 10.83 -0.20
N LYS A 52 -10.67 11.26 -1.34
CA LYS A 52 -10.41 10.36 -2.49
C LYS A 52 -9.36 9.30 -2.16
N MET A 53 -8.33 9.65 -1.40
CA MET A 53 -7.14 8.81 -1.20
C MET A 53 -7.13 8.06 0.14
N TYR A 54 -8.06 8.35 1.05
CA TYR A 54 -8.08 7.78 2.40
C TYR A 54 -8.07 6.24 2.39
N GLY A 55 -8.97 5.63 1.61
CA GLY A 55 -9.06 4.17 1.49
C GLY A 55 -7.78 3.54 0.95
N TYR A 56 -7.18 4.16 -0.08
CA TYR A 56 -5.91 3.70 -0.64
C TYR A 56 -4.78 3.75 0.40
N VAL A 57 -4.61 4.88 1.09
CA VAL A 57 -3.56 5.05 2.11
C VAL A 57 -3.77 4.05 3.25
N THR A 58 -5.03 3.84 3.68
CA THR A 58 -5.38 2.84 4.69
C THR A 58 -4.94 1.43 4.27
N VAL A 59 -5.21 1.02 3.02
CA VAL A 59 -4.77 -0.28 2.49
C VAL A 59 -3.24 -0.39 2.49
N VAL A 60 -2.53 0.66 2.07
CA VAL A 60 -1.05 0.65 2.08
C VAL A 60 -0.51 0.48 3.51
N VAL A 61 -0.99 1.28 4.46
CA VAL A 61 -0.55 1.20 5.86
C VAL A 61 -0.86 -0.17 6.48
N SER A 62 -2.06 -0.73 6.23
CA SER A 62 -2.50 -2.03 6.77
C SER A 62 -1.64 -3.21 6.31
N ARG A 63 -0.91 -3.08 5.20
CA ARG A 63 0.08 -4.09 4.76
C ARG A 63 1.25 -4.23 5.73
N TYR A 64 1.53 -3.20 6.52
CA TYR A 64 2.65 -3.13 7.46
C TYR A 64 2.21 -3.18 8.91
N ILE A 65 1.11 -2.49 9.24
CA ILE A 65 0.66 -2.20 10.61
C ILE A 65 -0.63 -2.97 10.89
N LYS A 66 -0.66 -3.73 11.99
CA LYS A 66 -1.83 -4.54 12.39
C LYS A 66 -2.72 -3.83 13.40
N SER A 67 -2.13 -3.00 14.25
CA SER A 67 -2.88 -2.20 15.21
C SER A 67 -3.74 -1.17 14.48
N THR A 68 -5.05 -1.22 14.64
CA THR A 68 -5.99 -0.26 14.03
C THR A 68 -5.68 1.17 14.46
N HIS A 69 -5.38 1.36 15.76
CA HIS A 69 -5.04 2.67 16.31
C HIS A 69 -3.77 3.24 15.67
N ASP A 70 -2.68 2.45 15.63
CA ASP A 70 -1.43 2.88 15.00
C ASP A 70 -1.62 3.14 13.50
N ALA A 71 -2.46 2.33 12.83
CA ALA A 71 -2.75 2.49 11.41
C ALA A 71 -3.48 3.81 11.12
N GLU A 72 -4.50 4.16 11.88
CA GLU A 72 -5.22 5.43 11.76
C GLU A 72 -4.28 6.64 11.97
N GLU A 73 -3.42 6.57 12.97
CA GLU A 73 -2.42 7.61 13.23
C GLU A 73 -1.48 7.79 12.04
N LEU A 74 -0.95 6.69 11.50
CA LEU A 74 -0.03 6.71 10.35
C LEU A 74 -0.72 7.14 9.04
N VAL A 75 -1.99 6.82 8.84
CA VAL A 75 -2.78 7.34 7.72
C VAL A 75 -2.85 8.87 7.79
N ASN A 76 -3.21 9.43 8.96
CA ASN A 76 -3.27 10.88 9.15
C ASN A 76 -1.88 11.53 8.98
N GLU A 77 -0.84 10.94 9.56
CA GLU A 77 0.54 11.44 9.40
C GLU A 77 0.99 11.41 7.93
N THR A 78 0.56 10.40 7.16
CA THR A 78 0.83 10.32 5.72
C THR A 78 0.29 11.55 5.00
N PHE A 79 -0.97 11.94 5.25
CA PHE A 79 -1.55 13.12 4.62
C PHE A 79 -0.88 14.42 5.08
N ILE A 80 -0.54 14.54 6.36
CA ILE A 80 0.21 15.70 6.86
C ILE A 80 1.56 15.84 6.13
N LYS A 81 2.32 14.75 5.99
CA LYS A 81 3.60 14.75 5.26
C LYS A 81 3.40 14.99 3.77
N ALA A 82 2.37 14.38 3.17
CA ALA A 82 2.05 14.57 1.76
C ALA A 82 1.73 16.04 1.46
N PHE A 83 0.85 16.68 2.21
CA PHE A 83 0.50 18.09 1.98
C PHE A 83 1.68 19.04 2.20
N LYS A 84 2.56 18.77 3.16
CA LYS A 84 3.80 19.54 3.33
C LYS A 84 4.76 19.39 2.16
N ALA A 85 4.76 18.24 1.49
CA ALA A 85 5.69 17.90 0.40
C ALA A 85 5.07 18.02 -1.01
N ILE A 86 3.77 18.30 -1.14
CA ILE A 86 3.05 18.26 -2.42
C ILE A 86 3.62 19.23 -3.46
N HIS A 87 4.21 20.33 -3.02
CA HIS A 87 4.91 21.29 -3.90
C HIS A 87 6.16 20.68 -4.59
N LYS A 88 6.67 19.56 -4.09
CA LYS A 88 7.79 18.81 -4.69
C LYS A 88 7.31 17.72 -5.64
N PHE A 89 6.00 17.42 -5.65
CA PHE A 89 5.44 16.47 -6.59
C PHE A 89 5.44 17.10 -7.97
N SER A 90 6.32 16.62 -8.85
CA SER A 90 6.41 17.08 -10.23
C SER A 90 5.98 15.96 -11.17
N TYR A 91 5.16 16.31 -12.13
CA TYR A 91 4.67 15.40 -13.15
C TYR A 91 4.76 16.11 -14.52
N SER A 92 5.48 15.52 -15.47
CA SER A 92 5.81 16.17 -16.75
C SER A 92 4.88 15.80 -17.91
N GLU A 93 4.01 14.79 -17.74
CA GLU A 93 3.13 14.36 -18.83
C GLU A 93 1.72 14.96 -18.70
N LYS A 94 1.12 15.28 -19.86
CA LYS A 94 -0.23 15.88 -19.94
C LYS A 94 -1.37 14.84 -19.80
N ASN A 95 -1.05 13.56 -19.62
CA ASN A 95 -2.04 12.49 -19.50
C ASN A 95 -2.50 12.36 -18.03
N GLU A 96 -3.78 12.63 -17.80
CA GLU A 96 -4.40 12.64 -16.46
C GLU A 96 -4.31 11.28 -15.76
N GLU A 97 -4.59 10.18 -16.48
CA GLU A 97 -4.54 8.82 -15.92
C GLU A 97 -3.12 8.44 -15.45
N LYS A 98 -2.10 8.83 -16.22
CA LYS A 98 -0.72 8.60 -15.81
C LYS A 98 -0.36 9.46 -14.59
N MET A 99 -0.84 10.72 -14.52
CA MET A 99 -0.61 11.58 -13.36
C MET A 99 -1.23 10.96 -12.09
N GLU A 100 -2.46 10.45 -12.17
CA GLU A 100 -3.10 9.78 -11.05
C GLU A 100 -2.24 8.60 -10.56
N ASN A 101 -1.79 7.72 -11.46
CA ASN A 101 -0.95 6.58 -11.11
C ASN A 101 0.38 7.01 -10.44
N PHE A 102 1.02 8.07 -10.92
CA PHE A 102 2.22 8.63 -10.29
C PHE A 102 1.92 9.20 -8.90
N PHE A 103 0.78 9.87 -8.72
CA PHE A 103 0.38 10.41 -7.44
C PHE A 103 0.08 9.30 -6.42
N TYR A 104 -0.61 8.23 -6.83
CA TYR A 104 -0.80 7.04 -6.02
C TYR A 104 0.54 6.44 -5.57
N GLY A 105 1.46 6.22 -6.51
CA GLY A 105 2.79 5.70 -6.19
C GLY A 105 3.59 6.60 -5.23
N TRP A 106 3.54 7.91 -5.44
CA TRP A 106 4.21 8.88 -4.58
C TRP A 106 3.62 8.89 -3.16
N LEU A 107 2.29 8.91 -3.03
CA LEU A 107 1.59 8.89 -1.75
C LEU A 107 1.80 7.54 -1.04
N GLY A 108 1.74 6.43 -1.77
CA GLY A 108 2.02 5.08 -1.26
C GLY A 108 3.43 4.97 -0.68
N ARG A 109 4.43 5.55 -1.34
CA ARG A 109 5.81 5.59 -0.80
C ARG A 109 5.93 6.38 0.49
N ILE A 110 5.17 7.47 0.68
CA ILE A 110 5.13 8.22 1.94
C ILE A 110 4.54 7.33 3.04
N ALA A 111 3.41 6.68 2.78
CA ALA A 111 2.73 5.77 3.72
C ALA A 111 3.62 4.58 4.10
N ALA A 112 4.24 3.91 3.12
CA ALA A 112 5.13 2.78 3.36
C ALA A 112 6.36 3.20 4.20
N ASN A 113 6.98 4.35 3.90
CA ASN A 113 8.11 4.86 4.66
C ASN A 113 7.74 5.11 6.13
N LEU A 114 6.61 5.77 6.39
CA LEU A 114 6.12 6.00 7.74
C LEU A 114 5.87 4.70 8.49
N SER A 115 5.24 3.74 7.84
CA SER A 115 4.96 2.42 8.41
C SER A 115 6.24 1.68 8.78
N ILE A 116 7.25 1.71 7.92
CA ILE A 116 8.57 1.09 8.19
C ILE A 116 9.29 1.80 9.35
N ASP A 117 9.28 3.13 9.38
CA ASP A 117 9.90 3.89 10.46
C ASP A 117 9.22 3.59 11.81
N HIS A 118 7.89 3.46 11.82
CA HIS A 118 7.11 3.04 12.99
C HIS A 118 7.50 1.63 13.47
N LEU A 119 7.58 0.65 12.56
CA LEU A 119 8.00 -0.72 12.90
C LEU A 119 9.43 -0.75 13.45
N ARG A 120 10.33 0.05 12.90
CA ARG A 120 11.71 0.18 13.39
C ARG A 120 11.75 0.78 14.80
N SER A 121 10.97 1.83 15.07
CA SER A 121 10.93 2.47 16.40
C SER A 121 10.41 1.51 17.47
N LYS A 122 9.45 0.65 17.13
CA LYS A 122 8.93 -0.41 18.01
C LYS A 122 9.83 -1.65 18.11
N ARG A 123 11.02 -1.65 17.49
CA ARG A 123 11.95 -2.80 17.43
C ARG A 123 11.31 -4.09 16.92
N GLN A 124 10.30 -4.00 16.05
CA GLN A 124 9.60 -5.17 15.51
C GLN A 124 10.37 -5.89 14.39
N PHE A 125 11.54 -5.39 14.00
CA PHE A 125 12.43 -6.07 13.06
C PHE A 125 13.70 -6.54 13.78
N HIS A 126 13.62 -7.70 14.43
CA HIS A 126 14.82 -8.40 14.89
C HIS A 126 15.25 -9.38 13.79
N ALA A 127 16.51 -9.28 13.35
CA ALA A 127 17.11 -10.28 12.50
C ALA A 127 17.21 -11.58 13.30
N GLY A 128 16.32 -12.52 13.02
CA GLY A 128 16.29 -13.83 13.70
C GLY A 128 14.94 -14.22 14.31
N ASP A 129 13.98 -13.33 14.38
CA ASP A 129 12.67 -13.66 14.96
C ASP A 129 11.70 -14.19 13.89
N ASP A 130 11.81 -15.47 13.58
CA ASP A 130 10.86 -16.21 12.73
C ASP A 130 9.56 -16.59 13.50
N THR A 131 9.43 -16.16 14.78
CA THR A 131 8.32 -16.54 15.66
C THR A 131 7.70 -15.33 16.34
N VAL A 132 6.79 -14.65 15.65
CA VAL A 132 5.77 -13.83 16.31
C VAL A 132 4.41 -14.26 15.74
N GLU A 133 3.62 -14.94 16.55
CA GLU A 133 2.19 -15.12 16.37
C GLU A 133 1.53 -13.75 16.51
N ASP A 134 1.35 -13.04 15.40
CA ASP A 134 0.54 -11.82 15.35
C ASP A 134 -0.94 -12.22 15.23
N GLN A 135 -1.72 -11.82 16.21
CA GLN A 135 -3.17 -11.96 16.20
C GLN A 135 -3.77 -11.16 15.03
N LEU A 136 -4.54 -11.87 14.22
CA LEU A 136 -5.24 -11.36 13.05
C LEU A 136 -6.34 -10.35 13.45
N LEU A 137 -6.21 -9.11 12.99
CA LEU A 137 -7.33 -8.19 12.88
C LEU A 137 -7.73 -8.10 11.40
N MET A 138 -8.93 -8.61 11.10
CA MET A 138 -9.52 -8.53 9.76
C MET A 138 -10.13 -7.13 9.54
N VAL A 139 -9.67 -6.44 8.51
CA VAL A 139 -10.39 -5.27 7.97
C VAL A 139 -11.42 -5.80 6.98
N PRO A 140 -12.73 -5.50 7.13
CA PRO A 140 -13.73 -5.96 6.18
C PRO A 140 -13.58 -5.21 4.85
N VAL A 141 -13.30 -5.93 3.78
CA VAL A 141 -13.35 -5.44 2.39
C VAL A 141 -14.48 -6.16 1.70
N SER A 142 -15.37 -5.43 1.01
CA SER A 142 -16.52 -6.00 0.28
C SER A 142 -16.09 -6.87 -0.90
N PRO A 143 -16.84 -7.97 -1.17
CA PRO A 143 -16.43 -9.00 -2.10
C PRO A 143 -16.70 -8.66 -3.57
N SER A 144 -15.75 -8.98 -4.45
CA SER A 144 -15.97 -9.15 -5.87
C SER A 144 -15.19 -10.36 -6.40
N THR A 145 -15.85 -11.13 -7.22
CA THR A 145 -15.52 -12.43 -7.78
C THR A 145 -14.14 -12.49 -8.44
N GLU A 146 -13.32 -13.39 -7.99
CA GLU A 146 -11.94 -13.76 -8.31
C GLU A 146 -11.02 -13.35 -7.15
N LEU A 147 -10.28 -14.29 -6.56
CA LEU A 147 -9.39 -14.15 -5.39
C LEU A 147 -9.41 -12.76 -4.79
N GLU A 148 -10.22 -12.56 -3.78
CA GLU A 148 -10.48 -11.24 -3.22
C GLU A 148 -9.20 -10.62 -2.66
N VAL A 149 -9.07 -9.30 -2.73
CA VAL A 149 -7.99 -8.54 -2.09
C VAL A 149 -7.79 -9.00 -0.64
N ALA A 150 -8.88 -9.33 0.05
CA ALA A 150 -8.86 -9.88 1.40
C ALA A 150 -8.09 -11.20 1.50
N ASP A 151 -8.24 -12.11 0.53
CA ASP A 151 -7.53 -13.40 0.52
C ASP A 151 -6.03 -13.20 0.33
N ILE A 152 -5.66 -12.29 -0.57
CA ILE A 152 -4.25 -11.96 -0.80
C ILE A 152 -3.64 -11.30 0.44
N MET A 153 -4.35 -10.38 1.07
CA MET A 153 -3.91 -9.74 2.32
C MET A 153 -3.75 -10.79 3.42
N SER A 154 -4.69 -11.75 3.53
CA SER A 154 -4.60 -12.86 4.48
C SER A 154 -3.39 -13.77 4.24
N LEU A 155 -3.00 -13.98 2.98
CA LEU A 155 -1.79 -14.72 2.63
C LEU A 155 -0.51 -13.97 3.01
N LEU A 156 -0.48 -12.66 2.77
CA LEU A 156 0.64 -11.79 3.18
C LEU A 156 0.80 -11.78 4.70
N ASP A 157 -0.29 -11.82 5.45
CA ASP A 157 -0.29 -11.87 6.90
C ASP A 157 0.34 -13.13 7.49
N LYS A 158 0.36 -14.22 6.74
CA LYS A 158 1.04 -15.46 7.12
C LYS A 158 2.55 -15.45 6.89
N LEU A 159 3.09 -14.36 6.34
CA LEU A 159 4.54 -14.16 6.24
C LEU A 159 5.10 -13.60 7.56
N PRO A 160 6.33 -13.96 7.95
CA PRO A 160 7.08 -13.23 8.97
C PRO A 160 7.14 -11.73 8.64
N SER A 161 7.04 -10.87 9.65
CA SER A 161 6.92 -9.41 9.48
C SER A 161 7.98 -8.81 8.56
N ILE A 162 9.25 -9.22 8.70
CA ILE A 162 10.35 -8.75 7.87
C ILE A 162 10.24 -9.23 6.41
N GLN A 163 9.81 -10.48 6.17
CA GLN A 163 9.63 -10.99 4.80
C GLN A 163 8.46 -10.31 4.12
N ARG A 164 7.36 -10.04 4.85
CA ARG A 164 6.20 -9.28 4.39
C ARG A 164 6.59 -7.85 4.04
N ALA A 165 7.34 -7.16 4.91
CA ALA A 165 7.81 -5.81 4.66
C ALA A 165 8.70 -5.74 3.41
N ILE A 166 9.66 -6.65 3.24
CA ILE A 166 10.53 -6.70 2.06
C ILE A 166 9.72 -7.00 0.79
N PHE A 167 8.76 -7.92 0.86
CA PHE A 167 7.88 -8.22 -0.26
C PHE A 167 7.08 -6.98 -0.70
N ASN A 168 6.44 -6.30 0.23
CA ASN A 168 5.65 -5.10 -0.06
C ASN A 168 6.55 -3.99 -0.65
N LEU A 169 7.69 -3.70 -0.04
CA LEU A 169 8.61 -2.68 -0.53
C LEU A 169 9.12 -2.96 -1.94
N TYR A 170 9.48 -4.21 -2.22
CA TYR A 170 10.05 -4.58 -3.54
C TYR A 170 8.98 -4.70 -4.62
N GLU A 171 7.92 -5.49 -4.37
CA GLU A 171 6.93 -5.87 -5.39
C GLU A 171 5.83 -4.81 -5.59
N LEU A 172 5.45 -4.10 -4.54
CA LEU A 172 4.33 -3.15 -4.59
C LEU A 172 4.80 -1.69 -4.66
N GLU A 173 5.83 -1.35 -3.88
CA GLU A 173 6.31 0.04 -3.80
C GLU A 173 7.49 0.31 -4.74
N GLY A 174 8.08 -0.74 -5.37
CA GLY A 174 9.12 -0.63 -6.38
C GLY A 174 10.49 -0.18 -5.84
N TYR A 175 10.82 -0.49 -4.57
CA TYR A 175 12.14 -0.23 -4.01
C TYR A 175 13.15 -1.27 -4.48
N SER A 176 14.38 -0.84 -4.76
CA SER A 176 15.50 -1.74 -5.00
C SER A 176 15.95 -2.45 -3.71
N HIS A 177 16.66 -3.58 -3.84
CA HIS A 177 17.22 -4.28 -2.68
C HIS A 177 18.21 -3.42 -1.90
N GLU A 178 18.96 -2.54 -2.56
CA GLU A 178 19.86 -1.59 -1.92
C GLU A 178 19.09 -0.59 -1.05
N GLU A 179 18.00 -0.02 -1.57
CA GLU A 179 17.16 0.91 -0.82
C GLU A 179 16.48 0.21 0.38
N ILE A 180 15.98 -1.02 0.17
CA ILE A 180 15.37 -1.85 1.23
C ILE A 180 16.40 -2.16 2.32
N ALA A 181 17.61 -2.54 1.94
CA ALA A 181 18.71 -2.81 2.87
C ALA A 181 19.00 -1.60 3.77
N LYS A 182 19.10 -0.42 3.19
CA LYS A 182 19.29 0.84 3.93
C LYS A 182 18.10 1.14 4.85
N LYS A 183 16.85 0.96 4.36
CA LYS A 183 15.63 1.23 5.13
C LYS A 183 15.47 0.30 6.33
N LEU A 184 15.72 -0.98 6.15
CA LEU A 184 15.54 -2.00 7.19
C LEU A 184 16.80 -2.25 8.03
N ASN A 185 17.93 -1.60 7.70
CA ASN A 185 19.24 -1.80 8.32
C ASN A 185 19.69 -3.28 8.29
N ILE A 186 19.59 -3.91 7.12
CA ILE A 186 19.98 -5.30 6.85
C ILE A 186 20.95 -5.35 5.66
N PRO A 187 21.77 -6.41 5.50
CA PRO A 187 22.53 -6.63 4.28
C PRO A 187 21.61 -6.77 3.04
N GLU A 188 22.07 -6.29 1.89
CA GLU A 188 21.32 -6.43 0.63
C GLU A 188 21.07 -7.91 0.26
N SER A 189 22.05 -8.78 0.52
CA SER A 189 21.92 -10.22 0.34
C SER A 189 20.80 -10.82 1.19
N THR A 190 20.60 -10.32 2.40
CA THR A 190 19.50 -10.71 3.30
C THR A 190 18.15 -10.29 2.70
N SER A 191 18.06 -9.08 2.15
CA SER A 191 16.83 -8.62 1.47
C SER A 191 16.47 -9.53 0.30
N ARG A 192 17.45 -9.91 -0.55
CA ARG A 192 17.22 -10.86 -1.67
C ARG A 192 16.76 -12.23 -1.18
N THR A 193 17.41 -12.75 -0.15
CA THR A 193 17.09 -14.06 0.43
C THR A 193 15.68 -14.07 1.02
N TYR A 194 15.32 -13.05 1.80
CA TYR A 194 14.01 -12.97 2.43
C TYR A 194 12.89 -12.75 1.41
N LEU A 195 13.10 -11.99 0.36
CA LEU A 195 12.15 -11.89 -0.75
C LEU A 195 11.90 -13.26 -1.40
N THR A 196 12.96 -14.01 -1.66
CA THR A 196 12.86 -15.35 -2.27
C THR A 196 12.08 -16.30 -1.37
N ARG A 197 12.39 -16.34 -0.08
CA ARG A 197 11.67 -17.16 0.92
C ARG A 197 10.20 -16.75 1.05
N GLY A 198 9.92 -15.45 1.10
CA GLY A 198 8.56 -14.90 1.13
C GLY A 198 7.75 -15.34 -0.08
N LYS A 199 8.30 -15.20 -1.30
CA LYS A 199 7.66 -15.65 -2.55
C LYS A 199 7.40 -17.16 -2.56
N GLN A 200 8.34 -17.97 -2.07
CA GLN A 200 8.16 -19.44 -1.98
C GLN A 200 7.02 -19.79 -1.01
N LYS A 201 6.98 -19.16 0.17
CA LYS A 201 5.93 -19.38 1.17
C LYS A 201 4.56 -18.95 0.63
N LEU A 202 4.46 -17.79 -0.02
CA LEU A 202 3.21 -17.33 -0.63
C LEU A 202 2.71 -18.28 -1.71
N ARG A 203 3.59 -18.79 -2.59
CA ARG A 203 3.21 -19.78 -3.61
C ARG A 203 2.65 -21.07 -2.99
N LYS A 204 3.23 -21.52 -1.88
CA LYS A 204 2.74 -22.70 -1.14
C LYS A 204 1.36 -22.45 -0.55
N LEU A 205 1.18 -21.34 0.13
CA LEU A 205 -0.09 -20.95 0.76
C LEU A 205 -1.20 -20.76 -0.28
N TYR A 206 -0.88 -20.11 -1.41
CA TYR A 206 -1.81 -19.93 -2.52
C TYR A 206 -2.28 -21.28 -3.11
N LYS A 207 -1.36 -22.21 -3.33
CA LYS A 207 -1.73 -23.56 -3.80
C LYS A 207 -2.66 -24.26 -2.82
N GLN A 208 -2.42 -24.15 -1.51
CA GLN A 208 -3.30 -24.73 -0.49
C GLN A 208 -4.71 -24.12 -0.55
N LEU A 209 -4.83 -22.79 -0.63
CA LEU A 209 -6.11 -22.11 -0.77
C LEU A 209 -6.90 -22.62 -1.99
N MET A 210 -6.26 -22.70 -3.17
CA MET A 210 -6.88 -23.17 -4.40
C MET A 210 -7.30 -24.65 -4.35
N PHE A 211 -6.62 -25.49 -3.58
CA PHE A 211 -7.01 -26.89 -3.40
C PHE A 211 -8.20 -27.04 -2.46
N ASP A 212 -8.31 -26.21 -1.44
CA ASP A 212 -9.40 -26.24 -0.47
C ASP A 212 -10.71 -25.73 -1.08
N GLU A 213 -10.67 -24.75 -1.98
CA GLU A 213 -11.84 -24.26 -2.72
C GLU A 213 -12.41 -25.29 -3.69
N LYS A 214 -11.58 -26.12 -4.31
CA LYS A 214 -12.03 -27.19 -5.23
C LYS A 214 -12.70 -28.38 -4.53
N LYS A 215 -12.65 -28.42 -3.19
CA LYS A 215 -13.27 -29.50 -2.38
C LYS A 215 -14.62 -29.09 -1.78
N LYS A 216 -15.03 -27.85 -1.94
CA LYS A 216 -16.36 -27.35 -1.57
C LYS A 216 -17.29 -27.33 -2.77
#